data_dd54280364f38af12f3052210d6ffd78
#
_entry.id   dd54280364f38af12f3052210d6ffd78
#
_cell.length_a   1.000
_cell.length_b   1.000
_cell.length_c   1.000
_cell.angle_alpha   90.00
_cell.angle_beta   90.00
_cell.angle_gamma   90.00
#
_symmetry.space_group_name_H-M   'P 1'
#
loop_
_entity.id
_entity.type
_entity.pdbx_description
1 polymer ?
#
loop_
_entity_poly.entity_id
_entity_poly.type
_entity_poly.pdbx_seq_one_letter_code
_entity_poly.pdbx_strand_id
1 'polypeptide(L)'
;MRSKQQAQNLIKILQYVYGYVEVRLGDIGKVSMCRRILKSETNSIGGIPFFKIGTFGKREDAYISIEKFYEYKEKYPYPKKGMILISTSGTIGRTVVFDGKPAYYQDSNIVWIDNDEERVLNKYLYYFYQTNPWKIDIGGTIERLYNENIEKTSIPLPPLEEQQRIVDILDRFDKLCNDISEGLPAEIEARQKQYEYYREKLLSFKKI
;
A
#
# COMPACT_ATOMS: atom_id res chain seq x y z
N MET A 1 23.98 -24.88 -15.83
CA MET A 1 24.20 -23.59 -15.16
C MET A 1 24.58 -22.44 -16.11
N ARG A 2 25.56 -22.60 -17.02
CA ARG A 2 25.95 -21.52 -17.97
C ARG A 2 24.81 -20.96 -18.83
N SER A 3 23.87 -21.77 -19.32
CA SER A 3 22.77 -21.32 -20.20
C SER A 3 21.74 -20.42 -19.49
N LYS A 4 21.44 -20.69 -18.21
CA LYS A 4 20.54 -19.83 -17.39
C LYS A 4 21.15 -18.45 -17.16
N GLN A 5 22.45 -18.38 -16.84
CA GLN A 5 23.16 -17.12 -16.63
C GLN A 5 23.23 -16.29 -17.92
N GLN A 6 23.46 -16.94 -19.05
CA GLN A 6 23.49 -16.27 -20.37
C GLN A 6 22.09 -15.69 -20.74
N ALA A 7 21.02 -16.46 -20.50
CA ALA A 7 19.67 -16.00 -20.73
C ALA A 7 19.31 -14.80 -19.83
N GLN A 8 19.67 -14.84 -18.54
CA GLN A 8 19.48 -13.71 -17.62
C GLN A 8 20.25 -12.46 -18.04
N ASN A 9 21.49 -12.60 -18.50
CA ASN A 9 22.28 -11.47 -18.99
C ASN A 9 21.68 -10.87 -20.27
N LEU A 10 21.17 -11.71 -21.17
CA LEU A 10 20.49 -11.24 -22.39
C LEU A 10 19.22 -10.47 -22.06
N ILE A 11 18.42 -10.97 -21.12
CA ILE A 11 17.22 -10.28 -20.63
C ILE A 11 17.58 -8.92 -20.02
N LYS A 12 18.63 -8.83 -19.19
CA LYS A 12 19.11 -7.55 -18.63
C LYS A 12 19.52 -6.54 -19.72
N ILE A 13 20.22 -7.02 -20.77
CA ILE A 13 20.62 -6.17 -21.91
C ILE A 13 19.38 -5.70 -22.69
N LEU A 14 18.42 -6.59 -22.95
CA LEU A 14 17.18 -6.24 -23.65
C LEU A 14 16.37 -5.23 -22.83
N GLN A 15 16.27 -5.39 -21.53
CA GLN A 15 15.58 -4.45 -20.63
C GLN A 15 16.28 -3.09 -20.58
N TYR A 16 17.62 -3.07 -20.61
CA TYR A 16 18.38 -1.82 -20.64
C TYR A 16 18.15 -1.04 -21.96
N VAL A 17 18.02 -1.74 -23.08
CA VAL A 17 17.87 -1.12 -24.42
C VAL A 17 16.41 -0.77 -24.72
N TYR A 18 15.46 -1.61 -24.34
CA TYR A 18 14.03 -1.51 -24.72
C TYR A 18 13.09 -1.17 -23.58
N GLY A 19 13.60 -1.02 -22.35
CA GLY A 19 12.81 -0.84 -21.15
C GLY A 19 12.28 -2.15 -20.57
N TYR A 20 11.56 -2.06 -19.45
CA TYR A 20 10.95 -3.21 -18.78
C TYR A 20 9.67 -3.64 -19.49
N VAL A 21 9.39 -4.95 -19.46
CA VAL A 21 8.12 -5.49 -19.95
C VAL A 21 6.98 -4.99 -19.05
N GLU A 22 5.95 -4.46 -19.64
CA GLU A 22 4.70 -4.15 -18.93
C GLU A 22 3.84 -5.39 -18.82
N VAL A 23 3.29 -5.61 -17.62
CA VAL A 23 2.41 -6.75 -17.31
C VAL A 23 1.14 -6.18 -16.67
N ARG A 24 -0.02 -6.76 -17.01
CA ARG A 24 -1.27 -6.38 -16.36
C ARG A 24 -1.32 -6.93 -14.95
N LEU A 25 -1.91 -6.18 -14.02
CA LEU A 25 -2.08 -6.65 -12.64
C LEU A 25 -2.91 -7.95 -12.58
N GLY A 26 -3.88 -8.14 -13.48
CA GLY A 26 -4.64 -9.37 -13.61
C GLY A 26 -3.82 -10.60 -14.03
N ASP A 27 -2.65 -10.40 -14.65
CA ASP A 27 -1.71 -11.48 -15.00
C ASP A 27 -0.75 -11.82 -13.84
N ILE A 28 -0.71 -10.97 -12.81
CA ILE A 28 0.05 -11.20 -11.56
C ILE A 28 -0.78 -12.01 -10.59
N GLY A 29 -2.06 -11.64 -10.42
CA GLY A 29 -2.95 -12.33 -9.52
C GLY A 29 -4.39 -11.86 -9.69
N LYS A 30 -5.32 -12.64 -9.15
CA LYS A 30 -6.74 -12.34 -9.19
C LYS A 30 -7.09 -11.23 -8.21
N VAL A 31 -7.99 -10.32 -8.60
CA VAL A 31 -8.61 -9.38 -7.66
C VAL A 31 -9.54 -10.13 -6.72
N SER A 32 -9.25 -10.06 -5.44
CA SER A 32 -9.98 -10.75 -4.38
C SER A 32 -10.53 -9.77 -3.35
N MET A 33 -11.57 -10.17 -2.64
CA MET A 33 -12.22 -9.40 -1.57
C MET A 33 -12.80 -10.34 -0.51
N CYS A 34 -13.00 -9.82 0.70
CA CYS A 34 -13.68 -10.55 1.76
C CYS A 34 -15.15 -10.82 1.42
N ARG A 35 -15.73 -11.85 2.02
CA ARG A 35 -17.17 -12.11 1.96
C ARG A 35 -17.94 -11.01 2.67
N ARG A 36 -19.09 -10.62 2.12
CA ARG A 36 -19.97 -9.58 2.67
C ARG A 36 -20.38 -9.88 4.12
N ILE A 37 -20.28 -8.87 4.96
CA ILE A 37 -20.86 -8.80 6.30
C ILE A 37 -22.02 -7.81 6.27
N LEU A 38 -23.18 -8.21 6.79
CA LEU A 38 -24.33 -7.33 6.90
C LEU A 38 -24.19 -6.42 8.14
N LYS A 39 -24.81 -5.24 8.08
CA LYS A 39 -24.78 -4.29 9.20
C LYS A 39 -25.33 -4.91 10.51
N SER A 40 -26.33 -5.77 10.42
CA SER A 40 -26.90 -6.52 11.55
C SER A 40 -25.95 -7.54 12.18
N GLU A 41 -24.85 -7.88 11.50
CA GLU A 41 -23.83 -8.82 11.95
C GLU A 41 -22.61 -8.11 12.55
N THR A 42 -22.67 -6.78 12.66
CA THR A 42 -21.60 -5.96 13.23
C THR A 42 -22.00 -5.39 14.59
N ASN A 43 -21.02 -5.26 15.48
CA ASN A 43 -21.14 -4.64 16.79
C ASN A 43 -20.31 -3.35 16.84
N SER A 44 -20.64 -2.45 17.75
CA SER A 44 -19.86 -1.23 18.01
C SER A 44 -18.70 -1.44 18.98
N ILE A 45 -18.72 -2.54 19.75
CA ILE A 45 -17.74 -2.83 20.79
C ILE A 45 -17.43 -4.33 20.81
N GLY A 46 -16.14 -4.67 20.89
CA GLY A 46 -15.66 -6.03 21.09
C GLY A 46 -15.67 -6.90 19.83
N GLY A 47 -14.83 -7.94 19.82
CA GLY A 47 -14.65 -8.84 18.67
C GLY A 47 -13.48 -8.48 17.77
N ILE A 48 -13.57 -8.87 16.50
CA ILE A 48 -12.54 -8.61 15.48
C ILE A 48 -12.86 -7.30 14.75
N PRO A 49 -11.90 -6.37 14.61
CA PRO A 49 -12.10 -5.13 13.87
C PRO A 49 -12.66 -5.37 12.45
N PHE A 50 -13.71 -4.62 12.10
CA PHE A 50 -14.31 -4.62 10.78
C PHE A 50 -14.14 -3.25 10.13
N PHE A 51 -13.28 -3.19 9.11
CA PHE A 51 -12.99 -1.97 8.40
C PHE A 51 -13.96 -1.75 7.23
N LYS A 52 -14.74 -0.69 7.33
CA LYS A 52 -15.55 -0.14 6.25
C LYS A 52 -14.71 0.85 5.44
N ILE A 53 -15.21 1.27 4.27
CA ILE A 53 -14.51 2.24 3.43
C ILE A 53 -14.19 3.55 4.17
N GLY A 54 -15.04 4.00 5.08
CA GLY A 54 -14.83 5.23 5.87
C GLY A 54 -13.73 5.10 6.94
N THR A 55 -13.49 3.89 7.44
CA THR A 55 -12.47 3.60 8.48
C THR A 55 -11.23 2.92 7.94
N PHE A 56 -11.19 2.61 6.63
CA PHE A 56 -10.04 1.96 6.01
C PHE A 56 -8.77 2.81 6.14
N GLY A 57 -7.72 2.22 6.71
CA GLY A 57 -6.47 2.92 7.03
C GLY A 57 -6.56 3.91 8.19
N LYS A 58 -7.62 3.81 9.01
CA LYS A 58 -7.84 4.62 10.21
C LYS A 58 -8.20 3.72 11.39
N ARG A 59 -8.68 4.31 12.48
CA ARG A 59 -9.21 3.56 13.61
C ARG A 59 -10.56 2.93 13.26
N GLU A 60 -10.76 1.69 13.68
CA GLU A 60 -12.00 0.92 13.55
C GLU A 60 -13.16 1.54 14.36
N ASP A 61 -14.39 1.37 13.87
CA ASP A 61 -15.64 1.78 14.53
C ASP A 61 -16.69 0.66 14.54
N ALA A 62 -16.34 -0.51 14.04
CA ALA A 62 -17.20 -1.68 13.99
C ALA A 62 -16.39 -2.96 14.18
N TYR A 63 -17.06 -4.00 14.65
CA TYR A 63 -16.46 -5.30 14.95
C TYR A 63 -17.41 -6.41 14.50
N ILE A 64 -16.85 -7.60 14.22
CA ILE A 64 -17.59 -8.84 14.00
C ILE A 64 -17.26 -9.86 15.09
N SER A 65 -18.11 -10.87 15.28
CA SER A 65 -17.82 -11.90 16.27
C SER A 65 -16.58 -12.72 15.88
N ILE A 66 -15.91 -13.26 16.87
CA ILE A 66 -14.70 -14.08 16.69
C ILE A 66 -15.04 -15.34 15.89
N GLU A 67 -16.18 -15.97 16.17
CA GLU A 67 -16.66 -17.18 15.51
C GLU A 67 -16.88 -16.93 14.02
N LYS A 68 -17.57 -15.82 13.66
CA LYS A 68 -17.81 -15.43 12.26
C LYS A 68 -16.51 -15.12 11.53
N PHE A 69 -15.56 -14.48 12.19
CA PHE A 69 -14.27 -14.20 11.60
C PHE A 69 -13.55 -15.47 11.19
N TYR A 70 -13.43 -16.45 12.10
CA TYR A 70 -12.73 -17.70 11.79
C TYR A 70 -13.49 -18.54 10.76
N GLU A 71 -14.82 -18.62 10.85
CA GLU A 71 -15.65 -19.28 9.85
C GLU A 71 -15.42 -18.71 8.44
N TYR A 72 -15.46 -17.38 8.31
CA TYR A 72 -15.32 -16.71 7.00
C TYR A 72 -13.89 -16.73 6.47
N LYS A 73 -12.90 -16.62 7.35
CA LYS A 73 -11.50 -16.73 6.97
C LYS A 73 -11.14 -18.10 6.42
N GLU A 74 -11.77 -19.16 6.91
CA GLU A 74 -11.56 -20.52 6.42
C GLU A 74 -12.27 -20.79 5.10
N LYS A 75 -13.49 -20.27 4.92
CA LYS A 75 -14.35 -20.59 3.78
C LYS A 75 -14.18 -19.66 2.58
N TYR A 76 -13.70 -18.44 2.77
CA TYR A 76 -13.67 -17.39 1.76
C TYR A 76 -12.28 -16.75 1.62
N PRO A 77 -12.02 -16.04 0.50
CA PRO A 77 -10.79 -15.32 0.31
C PRO A 77 -10.51 -14.38 1.49
N TYR A 78 -9.27 -14.40 1.95
CA TYR A 78 -8.78 -13.57 3.04
C TYR A 78 -7.33 -13.15 2.75
N PRO A 79 -6.92 -11.89 2.98
CA PRO A 79 -5.59 -11.42 2.64
C PRO A 79 -4.52 -12.10 3.50
N LYS A 80 -3.34 -12.33 2.93
CA LYS A 80 -2.15 -12.78 3.65
C LYS A 80 -1.33 -11.58 4.12
N LYS A 81 -0.56 -11.75 5.19
CA LYS A 81 0.36 -10.72 5.68
C LYS A 81 1.27 -10.21 4.55
N GLY A 82 1.40 -8.90 4.44
CA GLY A 82 2.18 -8.24 3.39
C GLY A 82 1.39 -7.89 2.13
N MET A 83 0.20 -8.46 1.91
CA MET A 83 -0.66 -8.08 0.78
C MET A 83 -1.15 -6.64 0.90
N ILE A 84 -1.34 -5.99 -0.24
CA ILE A 84 -1.74 -4.59 -0.32
C ILE A 84 -3.25 -4.51 -0.56
N LEU A 85 -3.96 -3.99 0.42
CA LEU A 85 -5.39 -3.72 0.31
C LEU A 85 -5.61 -2.36 -0.36
N ILE A 86 -6.62 -2.26 -1.22
CA ILE A 86 -6.92 -1.08 -2.05
C ILE A 86 -8.38 -0.69 -1.87
N SER A 87 -8.66 0.59 -1.63
CA SER A 87 -10.02 1.11 -1.63
C SER A 87 -10.52 1.36 -3.05
N THR A 88 -11.73 0.89 -3.36
CA THR A 88 -12.35 1.00 -4.70
C THR A 88 -13.44 2.07 -4.76
N SER A 89 -13.77 2.69 -3.64
CA SER A 89 -14.75 3.77 -3.52
C SER A 89 -14.35 4.79 -2.45
N GLY A 90 -15.01 5.92 -2.38
CA GLY A 90 -14.66 7.01 -1.46
C GLY A 90 -13.30 7.62 -1.83
N THR A 91 -12.28 7.47 -1.01
CA THR A 91 -10.91 7.82 -1.40
C THR A 91 -10.33 6.67 -2.23
N ILE A 92 -10.64 6.65 -3.53
CA ILE A 92 -10.19 5.60 -4.46
C ILE A 92 -8.68 5.51 -4.48
N GLY A 93 -8.14 4.28 -4.51
CA GLY A 93 -6.70 4.01 -4.59
C GLY A 93 -5.95 4.15 -3.25
N ARG A 94 -6.63 4.44 -2.12
CA ARG A 94 -5.95 4.36 -0.82
C ARG A 94 -5.49 2.94 -0.59
N THR A 95 -4.23 2.78 -0.18
CA THR A 95 -3.61 1.49 0.07
C THR A 95 -3.27 1.30 1.54
N VAL A 96 -3.39 0.06 2.00
CA VAL A 96 -2.97 -0.37 3.34
C VAL A 96 -2.25 -1.70 3.21
N VAL A 97 -1.06 -1.79 3.79
CA VAL A 97 -0.35 -3.08 3.90
C VAL A 97 -1.00 -3.90 5.01
N PHE A 98 -1.48 -5.09 4.71
CA PHE A 98 -2.05 -5.97 5.72
C PHE A 98 -0.95 -6.51 6.65
N ASP A 99 -1.03 -6.17 7.93
CA ASP A 99 -0.02 -6.51 8.93
C ASP A 99 -0.11 -7.96 9.47
N GLY A 100 -1.16 -8.68 9.07
CA GLY A 100 -1.45 -10.06 9.50
C GLY A 100 -2.26 -10.18 10.79
N LYS A 101 -2.59 -9.06 11.46
CA LYS A 101 -3.45 -9.09 12.63
C LYS A 101 -4.90 -9.42 12.25
N PRO A 102 -5.65 -10.07 13.14
CA PRO A 102 -7.07 -10.34 12.90
C PRO A 102 -7.84 -9.04 12.63
N ALA A 103 -8.36 -8.91 11.42
CA ALA A 103 -9.19 -7.79 10.96
C ALA A 103 -10.04 -8.26 9.78
N TYR A 104 -11.22 -7.70 9.57
CA TYR A 104 -12.06 -8.04 8.43
C TYR A 104 -12.41 -6.78 7.64
N TYR A 105 -12.63 -6.93 6.33
CA TYR A 105 -12.73 -5.80 5.42
C TYR A 105 -14.04 -5.82 4.65
N GLN A 106 -14.60 -4.63 4.41
CA GLN A 106 -15.85 -4.50 3.67
C GLN A 106 -15.68 -4.98 2.21
N ASP A 107 -16.54 -5.91 1.81
CA ASP A 107 -16.59 -6.45 0.45
C ASP A 107 -16.74 -5.36 -0.60
N SER A 108 -16.27 -5.65 -1.79
CA SER A 108 -16.36 -4.81 -3.00
C SER A 108 -15.86 -3.36 -2.88
N ASN A 109 -15.62 -2.83 -1.68
CA ASN A 109 -15.03 -1.51 -1.44
C ASN A 109 -13.57 -1.57 -1.04
N ILE A 110 -13.11 -2.73 -0.52
CA ILE A 110 -11.71 -2.99 -0.16
C ILE A 110 -11.34 -4.32 -0.79
N VAL A 111 -10.37 -4.28 -1.71
CA VAL A 111 -9.93 -5.42 -2.50
C VAL A 111 -8.42 -5.55 -2.44
N TRP A 112 -7.87 -6.67 -2.89
CA TRP A 112 -6.43 -6.89 -3.08
C TRP A 112 -6.18 -7.76 -4.30
N ILE A 113 -4.94 -7.80 -4.77
CA ILE A 113 -4.48 -8.77 -5.75
C ILE A 113 -3.86 -9.95 -5.01
N ASP A 114 -4.32 -11.16 -5.30
CA ASP A 114 -3.72 -12.40 -4.78
C ASP A 114 -2.36 -12.62 -5.45
N ASN A 115 -1.33 -12.01 -4.88
CA ASN A 115 0.05 -12.08 -5.34
C ASN A 115 0.84 -13.04 -4.45
N ASP A 116 1.56 -13.99 -5.06
CA ASP A 116 2.40 -14.99 -4.39
C ASP A 116 3.85 -14.54 -4.17
N GLU A 117 4.20 -13.35 -4.67
CA GLU A 117 5.55 -12.77 -4.68
C GLU A 117 6.62 -13.53 -5.50
N GLU A 118 6.23 -14.53 -6.30
CA GLU A 118 7.18 -15.22 -7.18
C GLU A 118 7.70 -14.34 -8.32
N ARG A 119 6.90 -13.36 -8.76
CA ARG A 119 7.22 -12.47 -9.89
C ARG A 119 7.26 -11.00 -9.49
N VAL A 120 6.43 -10.60 -8.53
CA VAL A 120 6.25 -9.20 -8.12
C VAL A 120 6.24 -9.11 -6.60
N LEU A 121 7.10 -8.30 -6.02
CA LEU A 121 7.11 -8.05 -4.58
C LEU A 121 5.89 -7.22 -4.17
N ASN A 122 5.21 -7.59 -3.09
CA ASN A 122 4.09 -6.81 -2.56
C ASN A 122 4.51 -5.37 -2.21
N LYS A 123 5.72 -5.18 -1.70
CA LYS A 123 6.24 -3.85 -1.38
C LYS A 123 6.48 -3.01 -2.64
N TYR A 124 6.87 -3.63 -3.77
CA TYR A 124 6.96 -2.96 -5.06
C TYR A 124 5.57 -2.54 -5.57
N LEU A 125 4.57 -3.43 -5.45
CA LEU A 125 3.16 -3.08 -5.72
C LEU A 125 2.68 -1.92 -4.86
N TYR A 126 3.03 -1.89 -3.57
CA TYR A 126 2.68 -0.81 -2.67
C TYR A 126 3.14 0.55 -3.21
N TYR A 127 4.42 0.68 -3.58
CA TYR A 127 4.94 1.92 -4.13
C TYR A 127 4.36 2.25 -5.50
N PHE A 128 4.13 1.26 -6.34
CA PHE A 128 3.46 1.48 -7.62
C PHE A 128 2.03 2.02 -7.43
N TYR A 129 1.27 1.49 -6.49
CA TYR A 129 -0.09 1.96 -6.20
C TYR A 129 -0.12 3.40 -5.67
N GLN A 130 0.94 3.87 -5.00
CA GLN A 130 1.07 5.26 -4.55
C GLN A 130 1.16 6.26 -5.73
N THR A 131 1.53 5.81 -6.92
CA THR A 131 1.50 6.66 -8.13
C THR A 131 0.09 6.90 -8.66
N ASN A 132 -0.94 6.30 -8.04
CA ASN A 132 -2.34 6.37 -8.44
C ASN A 132 -2.58 5.98 -9.92
N PRO A 133 -2.17 4.78 -10.36
CA PRO A 133 -2.16 4.38 -11.77
C PRO A 133 -3.56 4.04 -12.32
N TRP A 134 -4.60 4.24 -11.53
CA TRP A 134 -5.94 3.74 -11.79
C TRP A 134 -6.66 4.55 -12.86
N LYS A 135 -7.27 3.85 -13.82
CA LYS A 135 -8.27 4.43 -14.71
C LYS A 135 -9.63 4.33 -14.04
N ILE A 136 -10.20 5.47 -13.68
CA ILE A 136 -11.51 5.55 -13.03
C ILE A 136 -12.55 5.83 -14.10
N ASP A 137 -13.61 5.03 -14.15
CA ASP A 137 -14.73 5.29 -15.04
C ASP A 137 -15.61 6.41 -14.46
N ILE A 138 -15.66 7.53 -15.18
CA ILE A 138 -16.49 8.70 -14.88
C ILE A 138 -17.81 8.51 -15.61
N GLY A 139 -18.70 7.66 -15.12
CA GLY A 139 -19.97 7.34 -15.80
C GLY A 139 -21.20 7.34 -14.90
N GLY A 140 -21.07 7.69 -13.62
CA GLY A 140 -22.16 7.65 -12.66
C GLY A 140 -22.07 8.75 -11.59
N THR A 141 -23.08 8.79 -10.71
CA THR A 141 -23.14 9.73 -9.59
C THR A 141 -22.03 9.53 -8.55
N ILE A 142 -21.38 8.35 -8.55
CA ILE A 142 -20.32 7.99 -7.61
C ILE A 142 -19.18 7.38 -8.41
N GLU A 143 -18.00 7.96 -8.29
CA GLU A 143 -16.76 7.40 -8.85
C GLU A 143 -16.42 6.07 -8.17
N ARG A 144 -16.03 5.08 -8.97
CA ARG A 144 -15.67 3.75 -8.49
C ARG A 144 -14.55 3.14 -9.32
N LEU A 145 -13.65 2.46 -8.66
CA LEU A 145 -12.64 1.63 -9.28
C LEU A 145 -13.16 0.19 -9.38
N TYR A 146 -13.49 -0.26 -10.59
CA TYR A 146 -13.96 -1.63 -10.82
C TYR A 146 -12.80 -2.61 -10.90
N ASN A 147 -13.07 -3.88 -10.55
CA ASN A 147 -12.05 -4.94 -10.59
C ASN A 147 -11.39 -5.04 -11.96
N GLU A 148 -12.18 -4.92 -13.03
CA GLU A 148 -11.69 -4.96 -14.41
C GLU A 148 -10.66 -3.85 -14.70
N ASN A 149 -10.82 -2.66 -14.13
CA ASN A 149 -9.89 -1.55 -14.29
C ASN A 149 -8.61 -1.81 -13.52
N ILE A 150 -8.69 -2.43 -12.33
CA ILE A 150 -7.52 -2.89 -11.58
C ILE A 150 -6.77 -3.93 -12.39
N GLU A 151 -7.45 -4.97 -12.88
CA GLU A 151 -6.85 -6.05 -13.65
C GLU A 151 -6.19 -5.58 -14.95
N LYS A 152 -6.78 -4.57 -15.62
CA LYS A 152 -6.25 -3.97 -16.86
C LYS A 152 -5.09 -2.98 -16.63
N THR A 153 -4.86 -2.55 -15.40
CA THR A 153 -3.75 -1.64 -15.09
C THR A 153 -2.42 -2.33 -15.34
N SER A 154 -1.57 -1.70 -16.15
CA SER A 154 -0.23 -2.20 -16.46
C SER A 154 0.81 -1.69 -15.47
N ILE A 155 1.75 -2.55 -15.10
CA ILE A 155 2.90 -2.24 -14.25
C ILE A 155 4.20 -2.62 -14.97
N PRO A 156 5.24 -1.78 -14.95
CA PRO A 156 6.56 -2.18 -15.41
C PRO A 156 7.10 -3.29 -14.50
N LEU A 157 7.56 -4.38 -15.08
CA LEU A 157 8.00 -5.57 -14.36
C LEU A 157 9.52 -5.80 -14.55
N PRO A 158 10.35 -5.18 -13.70
CA PRO A 158 11.77 -5.51 -13.65
C PRO A 158 12.00 -6.85 -12.94
N PRO A 159 13.19 -7.46 -13.04
CA PRO A 159 13.57 -8.62 -12.23
C PRO A 159 13.40 -8.35 -10.73
N LEU A 160 13.14 -9.40 -9.93
CA LEU A 160 12.93 -9.28 -8.48
C LEU A 160 14.08 -8.54 -7.76
N GLU A 161 15.32 -8.76 -8.18
CA GLU A 161 16.50 -8.06 -7.64
C GLU A 161 16.40 -6.54 -7.83
N GLU A 162 15.93 -6.10 -9.00
CA GLU A 162 15.75 -4.67 -9.29
C GLU A 162 14.53 -4.11 -8.59
N GLN A 163 13.44 -4.88 -8.46
CA GLN A 163 12.30 -4.49 -7.64
C GLN A 163 12.74 -4.26 -6.19
N GLN A 164 13.55 -5.16 -5.62
CA GLN A 164 14.06 -5.01 -4.26
C GLN A 164 14.95 -3.78 -4.12
N ARG A 165 15.83 -3.52 -5.11
CA ARG A 165 16.66 -2.31 -5.12
C ARG A 165 15.84 -1.03 -5.12
N ILE A 166 14.77 -0.99 -5.93
CA ILE A 166 13.83 0.15 -5.97
C ILE A 166 13.12 0.31 -4.61
N VAL A 167 12.63 -0.77 -4.04
CA VAL A 167 11.99 -0.79 -2.73
C VAL A 167 12.92 -0.24 -1.64
N ASP A 168 14.18 -0.71 -1.60
CA ASP A 168 15.15 -0.28 -0.60
C ASP A 168 15.45 1.23 -0.68
N ILE A 169 15.49 1.78 -1.90
CA ILE A 169 15.67 3.23 -2.11
C ILE A 169 14.45 3.98 -1.61
N LEU A 170 13.24 3.55 -1.98
CA LEU A 170 12.01 4.23 -1.60
C LEU A 170 11.74 4.14 -0.10
N ASP A 171 12.05 3.01 0.55
CA ASP A 171 11.97 2.85 2.00
C ASP A 171 12.90 3.83 2.75
N ARG A 172 14.11 4.07 2.20
CA ARG A 172 15.02 5.09 2.78
C ARG A 172 14.45 6.49 2.66
N PHE A 173 13.86 6.85 1.51
CA PHE A 173 13.22 8.14 1.34
C PHE A 173 12.01 8.30 2.26
N ASP A 174 11.16 7.27 2.36
CA ASP A 174 10.00 7.27 3.25
C ASP A 174 10.43 7.47 4.71
N LYS A 175 11.48 6.76 5.15
CA LYS A 175 12.07 6.95 6.48
C LYS A 175 12.57 8.39 6.67
N LEU A 176 13.34 8.94 5.74
CA LEU A 176 13.85 10.29 5.83
C LEU A 176 12.75 11.37 5.92
N CYS A 177 11.63 11.14 5.21
CA CYS A 177 10.52 12.09 5.19
C CYS A 177 9.60 11.99 6.41
N ASN A 178 9.44 10.78 6.98
CA ASN A 178 8.42 10.52 8.00
C ASN A 178 8.98 10.16 9.38
N ASP A 179 10.29 9.91 9.51
CA ASP A 179 10.89 9.60 10.81
C ASP A 179 11.00 10.89 11.64
N ILE A 180 10.30 10.91 12.77
CA ILE A 180 10.27 12.06 13.69
C ILE A 180 11.60 12.22 14.42
N SER A 181 12.36 11.14 14.63
CA SER A 181 13.59 11.13 15.42
C SER A 181 14.86 11.39 14.60
N GLU A 182 14.92 10.91 13.36
CA GLU A 182 16.13 10.93 12.53
C GLU A 182 15.92 11.55 11.14
N GLY A 183 14.65 11.88 10.78
CA GLY A 183 14.27 12.35 9.46
C GLY A 183 14.26 13.89 9.34
N LEU A 184 13.75 14.37 8.20
CA LEU A 184 13.56 15.79 7.91
C LEU A 184 12.79 16.56 9.00
N PRO A 185 11.72 16.00 9.63
CA PRO A 185 11.02 16.67 10.72
C PRO A 185 11.95 17.01 11.91
N ALA A 186 12.80 16.06 12.32
CA ALA A 186 13.76 16.30 13.42
C ALA A 186 14.80 17.34 13.04
N GLU A 187 15.28 17.37 11.80
CA GLU A 187 16.20 18.39 11.31
C GLU A 187 15.54 19.77 11.29
N ILE A 188 14.29 19.89 10.83
CA ILE A 188 13.53 21.15 10.82
C ILE A 188 13.39 21.68 12.25
N GLU A 189 13.03 20.84 13.22
CA GLU A 189 12.90 21.23 14.62
C GLU A 189 14.25 21.71 15.21
N ALA A 190 15.34 21.00 14.92
CA ALA A 190 16.68 21.40 15.36
C ALA A 190 17.11 22.74 14.77
N ARG A 191 16.84 22.99 13.48
CA ARG A 191 17.10 24.27 12.81
C ARG A 191 16.26 25.39 13.38
N GLN A 192 15.00 25.14 13.71
CA GLN A 192 14.11 26.11 14.35
C GLN A 192 14.66 26.55 15.74
N LYS A 193 15.06 25.58 16.58
CA LYS A 193 15.68 25.87 17.89
C LYS A 193 16.99 26.67 17.75
N GLN A 194 17.81 26.32 16.75
CA GLN A 194 19.04 27.04 16.45
C GLN A 194 18.77 28.49 16.04
N TYR A 195 17.78 28.70 15.17
CA TYR A 195 17.35 30.06 14.77
C TYR A 195 16.85 30.87 15.94
N GLU A 196 16.01 30.33 16.81
CA GLU A 196 15.50 31.01 18.01
C GLU A 196 16.61 31.42 18.95
N TYR A 197 17.56 30.52 19.21
CA TYR A 197 18.73 30.80 20.04
C TYR A 197 19.56 31.96 19.49
N TYR A 198 19.91 31.98 18.22
CA TYR A 198 20.69 33.03 17.61
C TYR A 198 19.92 34.35 17.53
N ARG A 199 18.63 34.30 17.23
CA ARG A 199 17.75 35.47 17.22
C ARG A 199 17.79 36.18 18.60
N GLU A 200 17.55 35.41 19.66
CA GLU A 200 17.60 35.99 21.04
C GLU A 200 18.96 36.54 21.38
N LYS A 201 20.03 35.84 21.05
CA LYS A 201 21.40 36.28 21.30
C LYS A 201 21.74 37.59 20.56
N LEU A 202 21.32 37.70 19.30
CA LEU A 202 21.59 38.90 18.48
C LEU A 202 20.75 40.12 18.90
N LEU A 203 19.53 39.86 19.42
CA LEU A 203 18.63 40.93 19.86
C LEU A 203 18.78 41.28 21.35
N SER A 204 19.63 40.59 22.11
CA SER A 204 19.94 40.90 23.50
C SER A 204 20.97 42.01 23.59
N PHE A 205 20.53 43.28 23.56
CA PHE A 205 21.39 44.43 23.78
C PHE A 205 21.63 44.62 25.28
N LYS A 206 22.90 44.77 25.70
CA LYS A 206 23.21 45.30 27.05
C LYS A 206 22.78 46.75 27.12
N LYS A 207 21.94 47.11 28.10
CA LYS A 207 21.76 48.51 28.46
C LYS A 207 23.10 49.06 28.94
N ILE A 208 23.59 50.12 28.32
CA ILE A 208 24.73 50.94 28.76
C ILE A 208 24.30 51.78 29.95
#